data_26575d9b4b6c2040e6b2e98d7ca1e66d
#
_entry.id   26575d9b4b6c2040e6b2e98d7ca1e66d
#
_cell.length_a   1.000
_cell.length_b   1.000
_cell.length_c   1.000
_cell.angle_alpha   90.00
_cell.angle_beta   90.00
_cell.angle_gamma   90.00
#
_symmetry.space_group_name_H-M   'P 1'
#
loop_
_entity.id
_entity.type
_entity.pdbx_description
1 polymer ?
#
loop_
_entity_poly.entity_id
_entity_poly.type
_entity_poly.pdbx_seq_one_letter_code
_entity_poly.pdbx_strand_id
1 'polypeptide(L)'
;SNKLHFIFISTLTCIFTLLGCNSEDQSPDASKPETTSEVPSGPVDNTGGNAPTAGHGGKIIHLGNTTIGSFQVMATRDVGLIVAGKDAPIDVTLTPVPGSTISAIAVRFWIGTKDAVGSMKAKSEIENPAEPNRWHTHADVPNPIPAGSKLWVEIESDTGEKVTCSFDLKS
;
A
#
# COMPACT_ATOMS: atom_id res chain seq x y z
N SER A 1 -31.80 40.02 17.96
CA SER A 1 -31.93 38.62 18.39
C SER A 1 -30.52 38.05 18.57
N ASN A 2 -30.02 38.03 19.82
CA ASN A 2 -28.69 37.54 20.19
C ASN A 2 -28.71 36.03 20.30
N LYS A 3 -27.90 35.35 19.55
CA LYS A 3 -27.60 33.91 19.76
C LYS A 3 -26.29 33.79 20.50
N LEU A 4 -26.41 33.29 21.71
CA LEU A 4 -25.36 32.99 22.67
C LEU A 4 -24.58 31.74 22.18
N HIS A 5 -23.27 31.85 22.03
CA HIS A 5 -22.39 30.69 21.72
C HIS A 5 -21.91 30.11 23.05
N PHE A 6 -22.29 28.87 23.31
CA PHE A 6 -21.72 28.08 24.41
C PHE A 6 -20.42 27.38 23.90
N ILE A 7 -19.32 27.75 24.51
CA ILE A 7 -18.03 27.07 24.34
C ILE A 7 -17.93 26.05 25.46
N PHE A 8 -17.92 24.76 25.10
CA PHE A 8 -17.57 23.67 26.02
C PHE A 8 -16.08 23.40 25.89
N ILE A 9 -15.33 23.76 26.93
CA ILE A 9 -13.93 23.36 27.10
C ILE A 9 -13.95 22.10 27.96
N SER A 10 -13.63 20.96 27.37
CA SER A 10 -13.40 19.70 28.08
C SER A 10 -11.91 19.44 28.18
N THR A 11 -11.36 19.67 29.37
CA THR A 11 -9.99 19.30 29.73
C THR A 11 -9.98 17.85 30.19
N LEU A 12 -9.38 16.95 29.42
CA LEU A 12 -9.13 15.56 29.80
C LEU A 12 -7.67 15.41 30.20
N THR A 13 -7.42 15.29 31.51
CA THR A 13 -6.12 15.00 32.10
C THR A 13 -5.88 13.49 32.07
N CYS A 14 -4.93 13.00 31.28
CA CYS A 14 -4.46 11.61 31.37
C CYS A 14 -3.20 11.54 32.21
N ILE A 15 -3.30 10.81 33.31
CA ILE A 15 -2.21 10.45 34.23
C ILE A 15 -1.50 9.21 33.64
N PHE A 16 -0.21 9.35 33.35
CA PHE A 16 0.66 8.21 33.01
C PHE A 16 1.25 7.61 34.27
N THR A 17 0.97 6.35 34.55
CA THR A 17 1.68 5.53 35.54
C THR A 17 2.70 4.65 34.80
N LEU A 18 3.98 4.91 35.11
CA LEU A 18 5.12 4.06 34.74
C LEU A 18 5.18 2.87 35.71
N LEU A 19 5.12 1.64 35.20
CA LEU A 19 5.66 0.48 35.91
C LEU A 19 6.71 -0.16 35.02
N GLY A 20 7.95 -0.10 35.53
CA GLY A 20 9.07 -0.85 34.98
C GLY A 20 9.02 -2.31 35.46
N CYS A 21 9.50 -3.23 34.65
CA CYS A 21 10.04 -4.52 35.10
C CYS A 21 11.23 -4.88 34.22
N ASN A 22 12.31 -5.01 34.96
CA ASN A 22 13.62 -5.51 34.59
C ASN A 22 13.58 -7.05 34.62
N SER A 23 14.21 -7.73 33.68
CA SER A 23 14.72 -9.10 33.89
C SER A 23 15.86 -9.38 32.94
N GLU A 24 16.95 -9.66 33.56
CA GLU A 24 18.27 -10.07 33.08
C GLU A 24 18.26 -11.47 32.47
N ASP A 25 19.19 -11.63 31.50
CA ASP A 25 20.24 -12.67 31.52
C ASP A 25 19.86 -14.09 31.06
N GLN A 26 20.48 -14.55 30.02
CA GLN A 26 21.39 -15.68 29.86
C GLN A 26 21.69 -16.03 28.40
N SER A 27 22.93 -15.80 28.01
CA SER A 27 23.63 -16.65 27.03
C SER A 27 24.30 -17.83 27.80
N PRO A 28 24.52 -19.02 27.24
CA PRO A 28 25.72 -19.22 26.46
C PRO A 28 25.64 -20.27 25.31
N ASP A 29 26.53 -20.06 24.35
CA ASP A 29 27.57 -20.98 23.88
C ASP A 29 27.27 -22.05 22.81
N ALA A 30 28.13 -21.94 21.78
CA ALA A 30 28.84 -22.94 21.00
C ALA A 30 28.08 -23.92 20.07
N SER A 31 28.28 -23.74 18.77
CA SER A 31 29.08 -24.69 17.95
C SER A 31 28.95 -24.38 16.47
N LYS A 32 30.09 -24.01 15.88
CA LYS A 32 30.37 -24.04 14.44
C LYS A 32 30.45 -25.52 13.98
N PRO A 33 30.03 -25.86 12.74
CA PRO A 33 31.04 -26.11 11.73
C PRO A 33 30.80 -25.44 10.38
N GLU A 34 31.89 -24.99 9.83
CA GLU A 34 32.07 -24.57 8.43
C GLU A 34 31.77 -25.73 7.50
N THR A 35 31.00 -25.43 6.42
CA THR A 35 31.05 -26.23 5.21
C THR A 35 31.17 -25.28 4.03
N THR A 36 32.38 -25.19 3.53
CA THR A 36 32.77 -24.63 2.25
C THR A 36 32.07 -25.40 1.13
N SER A 37 31.24 -24.72 0.34
CA SER A 37 30.79 -25.22 -0.95
C SER A 37 31.09 -24.15 -2.00
N GLU A 38 32.07 -24.41 -2.82
CA GLU A 38 32.43 -23.66 -4.00
C GLU A 38 31.24 -23.62 -4.97
N VAL A 39 30.86 -22.42 -5.38
CA VAL A 39 29.89 -22.18 -6.46
C VAL A 39 30.68 -21.95 -7.74
N PRO A 40 30.45 -22.69 -8.82
CA PRO A 40 31.10 -22.42 -10.11
C PRO A 40 30.47 -21.14 -10.72
N SER A 41 31.37 -20.21 -11.04
CA SER A 41 31.03 -18.97 -11.76
C SER A 41 30.66 -19.30 -13.21
N GLY A 42 29.34 -19.26 -13.51
CA GLY A 42 28.84 -19.21 -14.88
C GLY A 42 28.80 -17.76 -15.39
N PRO A 43 28.88 -17.52 -16.72
CA PRO A 43 28.89 -16.17 -17.28
C PRO A 43 27.56 -15.48 -17.04
N VAL A 44 27.60 -14.31 -16.39
CA VAL A 44 26.45 -13.41 -16.22
C VAL A 44 26.17 -12.72 -17.55
N ASP A 45 25.12 -13.15 -18.22
CA ASP A 45 24.57 -12.44 -19.37
C ASP A 45 23.78 -11.23 -18.86
N ASN A 46 24.38 -10.05 -19.01
CA ASN A 46 23.88 -8.79 -18.45
C ASN A 46 23.04 -8.05 -19.49
N THR A 47 21.90 -8.63 -19.86
CA THR A 47 20.85 -7.96 -20.67
C THR A 47 19.56 -7.88 -19.85
N GLY A 48 19.59 -7.07 -18.80
CA GLY A 48 18.42 -6.84 -17.95
C GLY A 48 18.02 -5.38 -17.96
N GLY A 49 17.05 -5.02 -18.80
CA GLY A 49 16.24 -3.83 -18.53
C GLY A 49 15.61 -3.98 -17.16
N ASN A 50 15.74 -2.97 -16.29
CA ASN A 50 15.10 -2.92 -14.97
C ASN A 50 13.58 -3.02 -15.14
N ALA A 51 13.04 -4.24 -15.11
CA ALA A 51 11.61 -4.41 -14.89
C ALA A 51 11.31 -3.98 -13.44
N PRO A 52 10.27 -3.16 -13.21
CA PRO A 52 9.89 -2.79 -11.85
C PRO A 52 9.57 -4.06 -11.06
N THR A 53 10.20 -4.21 -9.91
CA THR A 53 10.03 -5.36 -9.02
C THR A 53 8.88 -5.06 -8.06
N ALA A 54 7.98 -6.02 -7.85
CA ALA A 54 6.94 -5.93 -6.81
C ALA A 54 7.58 -5.76 -5.42
N GLY A 55 6.86 -5.19 -4.45
CA GLY A 55 7.32 -5.05 -3.07
C GLY A 55 7.82 -6.35 -2.45
N HIS A 56 7.27 -7.47 -2.90
CA HIS A 56 7.65 -8.83 -2.49
C HIS A 56 8.63 -9.53 -3.44
N GLY A 57 9.24 -8.82 -4.41
CA GLY A 57 10.24 -9.36 -5.32
C GLY A 57 9.71 -10.29 -6.43
N GLY A 58 8.38 -10.37 -6.60
CA GLY A 58 7.71 -11.18 -7.62
C GLY A 58 7.57 -10.50 -8.98
N LYS A 59 7.05 -11.25 -9.97
CA LYS A 59 6.62 -10.68 -11.25
C LYS A 59 5.32 -9.89 -11.04
N ILE A 60 5.16 -8.80 -11.79
CA ILE A 60 3.99 -7.92 -11.70
C ILE A 60 3.19 -7.88 -13.00
N ILE A 61 1.90 -7.57 -12.87
CA ILE A 61 1.00 -7.24 -13.97
C ILE A 61 0.70 -5.74 -13.90
N HIS A 62 1.01 -5.00 -14.96
CA HIS A 62 0.62 -3.60 -15.08
C HIS A 62 -0.88 -3.50 -15.41
N LEU A 63 -1.67 -2.91 -14.51
CA LEU A 63 -3.08 -2.69 -14.69
C LEU A 63 -3.35 -1.49 -15.60
N GLY A 64 -2.55 -0.44 -15.48
CA GLY A 64 -2.62 0.73 -16.36
C GLY A 64 -2.06 1.99 -15.74
N ASN A 65 -2.19 3.10 -16.50
CA ASN A 65 -1.85 4.45 -16.06
C ASN A 65 -3.03 5.37 -16.35
N THR A 66 -3.22 6.37 -15.48
CA THR A 66 -4.19 7.45 -15.69
C THR A 66 -3.72 8.72 -14.99
N THR A 67 -4.31 9.85 -15.37
CA THR A 67 -4.13 11.11 -14.64
C THR A 67 -5.45 11.50 -14.01
N ILE A 68 -5.46 11.81 -12.73
CA ILE A 68 -6.65 12.27 -12.03
C ILE A 68 -6.30 13.34 -10.99
N GLY A 69 -7.03 14.47 -11.02
CA GLY A 69 -6.70 15.61 -10.20
C GLY A 69 -5.24 16.03 -10.40
N SER A 70 -4.50 16.11 -9.32
CA SER A 70 -3.09 16.52 -9.30
C SER A 70 -2.10 15.36 -9.40
N PHE A 71 -2.55 14.13 -9.76
CA PHE A 71 -1.71 12.94 -9.74
C PHE A 71 -1.72 12.17 -11.06
N GLN A 72 -0.54 11.72 -11.48
CA GLN A 72 -0.37 10.59 -12.40
C GLN A 72 -0.39 9.31 -11.56
N VAL A 73 -1.25 8.38 -11.93
CA VAL A 73 -1.51 7.14 -11.16
C VAL A 73 -1.13 5.96 -12.02
N MET A 74 -0.24 5.11 -11.54
CA MET A 74 0.12 3.83 -12.16
C MET A 74 -0.23 2.71 -11.17
N ALA A 75 -1.01 1.72 -11.62
CA ALA A 75 -1.39 0.57 -10.80
C ALA A 75 -0.77 -0.72 -11.32
N THR A 76 -0.31 -1.54 -10.39
CA THR A 76 0.21 -2.88 -10.64
C THR A 76 -0.34 -3.86 -9.60
N ARG A 77 -0.31 -5.14 -9.92
CA ARG A 77 -0.56 -6.24 -8.98
C ARG A 77 0.44 -7.37 -9.19
N ASP A 78 0.58 -8.23 -8.22
CA ASP A 78 1.38 -9.44 -8.38
C ASP A 78 0.75 -10.39 -9.41
N VAL A 79 1.61 -11.17 -10.08
CA VAL A 79 1.15 -12.23 -10.98
C VAL A 79 0.44 -13.30 -10.16
N GLY A 80 -0.74 -13.70 -10.60
CA GLY A 80 -1.58 -14.71 -9.98
C GLY A 80 -3.04 -14.51 -10.37
N LEU A 81 -3.89 -15.43 -9.97
CA LEU A 81 -5.34 -15.32 -10.18
C LEU A 81 -5.95 -14.40 -9.10
N ILE A 82 -6.91 -13.59 -9.53
CA ILE A 82 -7.81 -12.91 -8.60
C ILE A 82 -8.86 -13.93 -8.14
N VAL A 83 -8.80 -14.31 -6.86
CA VAL A 83 -9.62 -15.39 -6.29
C VAL A 83 -10.61 -14.83 -5.27
N ALA A 84 -11.90 -15.11 -5.47
CA ALA A 84 -12.95 -14.68 -4.55
C ALA A 84 -12.67 -15.11 -3.09
N GLY A 85 -12.83 -14.18 -2.15
CA GLY A 85 -12.59 -14.40 -0.72
C GLY A 85 -11.11 -14.53 -0.33
N LYS A 86 -10.19 -14.15 -1.23
CA LYS A 86 -8.75 -14.00 -0.96
C LYS A 86 -8.35 -12.55 -1.05
N ASP A 87 -7.14 -12.24 -0.68
CA ASP A 87 -6.52 -10.94 -0.90
C ASP A 87 -5.67 -10.92 -2.17
N ALA A 88 -5.46 -9.72 -2.71
CA ALA A 88 -4.61 -9.47 -3.85
C ALA A 88 -3.61 -8.35 -3.52
N PRO A 89 -2.29 -8.60 -3.60
CA PRO A 89 -1.28 -7.56 -3.44
C PRO A 89 -1.37 -6.53 -4.57
N ILE A 90 -1.52 -5.27 -4.21
CA ILE A 90 -1.68 -4.14 -5.14
C ILE A 90 -0.67 -3.06 -4.79
N ASP A 91 -0.01 -2.55 -5.82
CA ASP A 91 0.83 -1.36 -5.74
C ASP A 91 0.25 -0.24 -6.60
N VAL A 92 0.29 0.98 -6.07
CA VAL A 92 -0.04 2.18 -6.82
C VAL A 92 1.06 3.20 -6.64
N THR A 93 1.65 3.63 -7.76
CA THR A 93 2.60 4.74 -7.78
C THR A 93 1.86 6.03 -8.10
N LEU A 94 2.01 7.02 -7.22
CA LEU A 94 1.44 8.35 -7.38
C LEU A 94 2.56 9.35 -7.66
N THR A 95 2.51 9.98 -8.82
CA THR A 95 3.45 11.06 -9.17
C THR A 95 2.66 12.35 -9.32
N PRO A 96 3.01 13.43 -8.60
CA PRO A 96 2.39 14.74 -8.84
C PRO A 96 2.51 15.13 -10.31
N VAL A 97 1.46 15.72 -10.90
CA VAL A 97 1.56 16.28 -12.25
C VAL A 97 2.57 17.42 -12.25
N PRO A 98 3.27 17.69 -13.37
CA PRO A 98 4.26 18.76 -13.45
C PRO A 98 3.71 20.10 -12.96
N GLY A 99 4.41 20.74 -12.03
CA GLY A 99 4.02 22.01 -11.42
C GLY A 99 3.06 21.91 -10.25
N SER A 100 2.56 20.71 -9.89
CA SER A 100 1.76 20.51 -8.68
C SER A 100 2.66 20.39 -7.44
N THR A 101 2.24 21.05 -6.36
CA THR A 101 2.83 20.90 -5.01
C THR A 101 1.94 20.09 -4.07
N ILE A 102 0.82 19.56 -4.60
CA ILE A 102 -0.17 18.81 -3.84
C ILE A 102 0.38 17.41 -3.55
N SER A 103 0.24 16.98 -2.29
CA SER A 103 0.68 15.66 -1.81
C SER A 103 -0.49 14.76 -1.48
N ALA A 104 -0.36 13.45 -1.71
CA ALA A 104 -1.30 12.46 -1.21
C ALA A 104 -1.02 12.20 0.28
N ILE A 105 -2.06 12.27 1.12
CA ILE A 105 -1.97 11.99 2.56
C ILE A 105 -2.63 10.67 2.96
N ALA A 106 -3.55 10.18 2.12
CA ALA A 106 -4.13 8.85 2.30
C ALA A 106 -4.53 8.27 0.94
N VAL A 107 -4.29 6.97 0.78
CA VAL A 107 -4.69 6.22 -0.41
C VAL A 107 -5.42 4.96 0.04
N ARG A 108 -6.53 4.64 -0.62
CA ARG A 108 -7.34 3.45 -0.34
C ARG A 108 -7.60 2.69 -1.62
N PHE A 109 -7.54 1.37 -1.53
CA PHE A 109 -7.86 0.48 -2.66
C PHE A 109 -9.03 -0.41 -2.31
N TRP A 110 -9.82 -0.78 -3.32
CA TRP A 110 -10.77 -1.89 -3.21
C TRP A 110 -11.00 -2.54 -4.55
N ILE A 111 -11.33 -3.83 -4.50
CA ILE A 111 -11.75 -4.60 -5.66
C ILE A 111 -13.27 -4.74 -5.61
N GLY A 112 -13.98 -4.39 -6.69
CA GLY A 112 -15.42 -4.46 -6.73
C GLY A 112 -16.04 -3.37 -7.58
N THR A 113 -17.24 -2.92 -7.19
CA THR A 113 -17.96 -1.80 -7.81
C THR A 113 -17.48 -0.45 -7.29
N LYS A 114 -17.82 0.63 -8.00
CA LYS A 114 -17.36 1.99 -7.66
C LYS A 114 -17.78 2.45 -6.25
N ASP A 115 -18.97 2.07 -5.84
CA ASP A 115 -19.56 2.41 -4.54
C ASP A 115 -19.08 1.51 -3.39
N ALA A 116 -18.17 0.55 -3.70
CA ALA A 116 -17.60 -0.42 -2.76
C ALA A 116 -18.65 -1.31 -2.07
N VAL A 117 -19.84 -1.50 -2.65
CA VAL A 117 -20.85 -2.40 -2.08
C VAL A 117 -20.30 -3.82 -2.04
N GLY A 118 -20.28 -4.42 -0.85
CA GLY A 118 -19.72 -5.75 -0.63
C GLY A 118 -18.18 -5.84 -0.70
N SER A 119 -17.49 -4.70 -0.74
CA SER A 119 -16.03 -4.62 -0.78
C SER A 119 -15.50 -3.81 0.41
N MET A 120 -14.28 -4.10 0.85
CA MET A 120 -13.59 -3.31 1.86
C MET A 120 -12.62 -2.34 1.19
N LYS A 121 -12.69 -1.06 1.57
CA LYS A 121 -11.69 -0.06 1.19
C LYS A 121 -10.47 -0.21 2.09
N ALA A 122 -9.46 -0.94 1.62
CA ALA A 122 -8.22 -1.13 2.36
C ALA A 122 -7.37 0.14 2.32
N LYS A 123 -6.88 0.58 3.48
CA LYS A 123 -5.89 1.65 3.57
C LYS A 123 -4.55 1.11 3.08
N SER A 124 -3.87 1.85 2.21
CA SER A 124 -2.52 1.53 1.77
C SER A 124 -1.47 2.31 2.53
N GLU A 125 -0.24 1.82 2.50
CA GLU A 125 0.92 2.40 3.19
C GLU A 125 2.13 2.44 2.25
N ILE A 126 3.09 3.31 2.57
CA ILE A 126 4.39 3.35 1.91
C ILE A 126 5.30 2.39 2.68
N GLU A 127 5.53 1.20 2.13
CA GLU A 127 6.35 0.18 2.80
C GLU A 127 7.84 0.45 2.67
N ASN A 128 8.27 1.00 1.53
CA ASN A 128 9.66 1.27 1.26
C ASN A 128 9.93 2.78 1.28
N PRO A 129 10.65 3.31 2.28
CA PRO A 129 11.00 4.74 2.34
C PRO A 129 11.84 5.23 1.15
N ALA A 130 12.52 4.34 0.43
CA ALA A 130 13.25 4.69 -0.80
C ALA A 130 12.33 4.86 -2.01
N GLU A 131 11.07 4.43 -1.91
CA GLU A 131 10.01 4.56 -2.92
C GLU A 131 8.81 5.34 -2.36
N PRO A 132 8.97 6.61 -1.98
CA PRO A 132 7.98 7.37 -1.20
C PRO A 132 6.68 7.65 -1.95
N ASN A 133 6.64 7.38 -3.25
CA ASN A 133 5.46 7.54 -4.09
C ASN A 133 4.70 6.23 -4.34
N ARG A 134 5.20 5.10 -3.83
CA ARG A 134 4.62 3.78 -4.00
C ARG A 134 3.83 3.39 -2.77
N TRP A 135 2.53 3.20 -2.97
CA TRP A 135 1.56 2.79 -1.97
C TRP A 135 1.21 1.33 -2.16
N HIS A 136 1.27 0.55 -1.10
CA HIS A 136 1.01 -0.89 -1.11
C HIS A 136 -0.12 -1.27 -0.17
N THR A 137 -0.92 -2.26 -0.55
CA THR A 137 -1.82 -2.99 0.35
C THR A 137 -2.26 -4.31 -0.27
N HIS A 138 -2.76 -5.20 0.57
CA HIS A 138 -3.50 -6.39 0.19
C HIS A 138 -4.99 -6.04 0.12
N ALA A 139 -5.54 -5.97 -1.10
CA ALA A 139 -6.95 -5.66 -1.28
C ALA A 139 -7.80 -6.93 -1.21
N ASP A 140 -8.81 -6.97 -0.34
CA ASP A 140 -9.76 -8.06 -0.26
C ASP A 140 -10.54 -8.21 -1.57
N VAL A 141 -10.61 -9.44 -2.07
CA VAL A 141 -11.42 -9.81 -3.23
C VAL A 141 -12.80 -10.27 -2.76
N PRO A 142 -13.89 -9.59 -3.13
CA PRO A 142 -15.24 -9.96 -2.71
C PRO A 142 -15.60 -11.41 -3.06
N ASN A 143 -16.46 -12.00 -2.25
CA ASN A 143 -17.01 -13.34 -2.54
C ASN A 143 -18.56 -13.32 -2.43
N PRO A 144 -19.28 -13.44 -3.56
CA PRO A 144 -18.78 -13.57 -4.94
C PRO A 144 -18.19 -12.26 -5.49
N ILE A 145 -17.37 -12.36 -6.54
CA ILE A 145 -16.84 -11.18 -7.24
C ILE A 145 -17.99 -10.57 -8.06
N PRO A 146 -18.39 -9.30 -7.81
CA PRO A 146 -19.42 -8.64 -8.59
C PRO A 146 -19.06 -8.54 -10.08
N ALA A 147 -20.05 -8.67 -10.96
CA ALA A 147 -19.81 -8.48 -12.38
C ALA A 147 -19.29 -7.07 -12.67
N GLY A 148 -18.28 -6.95 -13.55
CA GLY A 148 -17.66 -5.67 -13.88
C GLY A 148 -16.76 -5.11 -12.78
N SER A 149 -16.35 -5.93 -11.80
CA SER A 149 -15.41 -5.52 -10.77
C SER A 149 -14.11 -4.98 -11.36
N LYS A 150 -13.61 -3.91 -10.75
CA LYS A 150 -12.33 -3.25 -11.07
C LYS A 150 -11.51 -3.06 -9.79
N LEU A 151 -10.24 -2.78 -9.95
CA LEU A 151 -9.48 -2.12 -8.90
C LEU A 151 -9.88 -0.64 -8.89
N TRP A 152 -10.31 -0.15 -7.75
CA TRP A 152 -10.58 1.26 -7.49
C TRP A 152 -9.52 1.83 -6.57
N VAL A 153 -9.11 3.07 -6.84
CA VAL A 153 -8.11 3.82 -6.08
C VAL A 153 -8.71 5.16 -5.69
N GLU A 154 -8.83 5.42 -4.40
CA GLU A 154 -9.24 6.70 -3.84
C GLU A 154 -8.00 7.38 -3.24
N ILE A 155 -7.75 8.61 -3.66
CA ILE A 155 -6.63 9.44 -3.21
C ILE A 155 -7.18 10.64 -2.47
N GLU A 156 -6.73 10.87 -1.25
CA GLU A 156 -7.01 12.04 -0.44
C GLU A 156 -5.76 12.91 -0.40
N SER A 157 -5.87 14.15 -0.84
CA SER A 157 -4.78 15.12 -0.87
C SER A 157 -4.65 15.89 0.45
N ASP A 158 -3.52 16.57 0.62
CA ASP A 158 -3.25 17.49 1.73
C ASP A 158 -4.18 18.71 1.75
N THR A 159 -4.86 19.00 0.64
CA THR A 159 -5.93 20.01 0.56
C THR A 159 -7.30 19.49 1.02
N GLY A 160 -7.40 18.19 1.32
CA GLY A 160 -8.68 17.52 1.67
C GLY A 160 -9.52 17.09 0.46
N GLU A 161 -9.07 17.34 -0.76
CA GLU A 161 -9.73 16.85 -1.96
C GLU A 161 -9.62 15.32 -2.06
N LYS A 162 -10.70 14.66 -2.49
CA LYS A 162 -10.73 13.22 -2.77
C LYS A 162 -11.04 12.98 -4.23
N VAL A 163 -10.17 12.22 -4.89
CA VAL A 163 -10.35 11.79 -6.27
C VAL A 163 -10.32 10.27 -6.35
N THR A 164 -11.05 9.69 -7.32
CA THR A 164 -11.17 8.24 -7.46
C THR A 164 -11.01 7.82 -8.92
N CYS A 165 -10.13 6.88 -9.19
CA CYS A 165 -9.96 6.26 -10.50
C CYS A 165 -10.09 4.73 -10.43
N SER A 166 -10.08 4.06 -11.58
CA SER A 166 -10.18 2.60 -11.64
C SER A 166 -9.33 2.00 -12.75
N PHE A 167 -8.99 0.72 -12.56
CA PHE A 167 -8.23 -0.08 -13.49
C PHE A 167 -8.90 -1.45 -13.66
N ASP A 168 -8.83 -2.01 -14.87
CA ASP A 168 -9.28 -3.38 -15.12
C ASP A 168 -8.30 -4.37 -14.45
N LEU A 169 -8.85 -5.41 -13.82
CA LEU A 169 -8.06 -6.34 -13.01
C LEU A 169 -7.10 -7.22 -13.81
N LYS A 170 -7.22 -7.29 -15.11
CA LYS A 170 -6.44 -8.12 -16.04
C LYS A 170 -6.16 -9.53 -15.49
N SER A 171 -6.58 -10.52 -16.17
CA SER A 171 -6.35 -11.96 -15.89
C SER A 171 -5.01 -12.41 -16.47
#